data_38de5e08afdde650175def49d41c591e
#
_entry.id   38de5e08afdde650175def49d41c591e
#
_cell.length_a   1.000
_cell.length_b   1.000
_cell.length_c   1.000
_cell.angle_alpha   90.00
_cell.angle_beta   90.00
_cell.angle_gamma   90.00
#
_symmetry.space_group_name_H-M   'P 1'
#
loop_
_entity.id
_entity.type
_entity.pdbx_description
1 polymer ?
#
loop_
_entity_poly.entity_id
_entity_poly.type
_entity_poly.pdbx_seq_one_letter_code
_entity_poly.pdbx_strand_id
1 'polypeptide(L)'
;GEQYAGDGAYVDHFIFVKIGTGIGAGIVSNGRIHRGSNGCAGDIGHICVDKSGPVCRCGNTGCLEAMAAGPAIAERAVQVALDGDSPLLSQIFHANRGVLSTEDVGAACREGDKSALEIVQTSGQMIGDVLAGLVNFFNPSHIFIGGGVSHIDSHLLVSIRRAVLRRSLPLATGHLSINYSRLGASSGIIGAVA
;
A
#
# COMPACT_ATOMS: atom_id res chain seq x y z
N GLY A 1 -15.97 -6.01 -1.53
CA GLY A 1 -16.45 -4.68 -1.98
C GLY A 1 -16.03 -4.40 -3.41
N GLU A 2 -14.76 -4.57 -3.74
CA GLU A 2 -14.26 -4.36 -5.11
C GLU A 2 -14.91 -5.31 -6.12
N GLN A 3 -15.10 -6.57 -5.74
CA GLN A 3 -15.79 -7.56 -6.58
C GLN A 3 -17.28 -7.26 -6.75
N TYR A 4 -17.94 -6.70 -5.72
CA TYR A 4 -19.38 -6.48 -5.71
C TYR A 4 -19.78 -5.17 -6.42
N ALA A 5 -19.06 -4.08 -6.18
CA ALA A 5 -19.43 -2.74 -6.61
C ALA A 5 -18.29 -1.93 -7.24
N GLY A 6 -17.09 -2.51 -7.35
CA GLY A 6 -15.92 -1.86 -7.96
C GLY A 6 -15.62 -2.35 -9.36
N ASP A 7 -14.45 -1.96 -9.86
CA ASP A 7 -13.96 -2.37 -11.19
C ASP A 7 -13.65 -3.87 -11.26
N GLY A 8 -13.53 -4.55 -10.12
CA GLY A 8 -13.35 -5.99 -10.03
C GLY A 8 -14.60 -6.84 -10.28
N ALA A 9 -15.79 -6.23 -10.48
CA ALA A 9 -17.05 -6.94 -10.66
C ALA A 9 -17.06 -7.88 -11.88
N TYR A 10 -16.27 -7.57 -12.89
CA TYR A 10 -16.18 -8.35 -14.14
C TYR A 10 -14.80 -8.96 -14.37
N VAL A 11 -14.00 -9.10 -13.30
CA VAL A 11 -12.63 -9.61 -13.36
C VAL A 11 -12.51 -10.92 -12.60
N ASP A 12 -12.15 -11.99 -13.29
CA ASP A 12 -12.07 -13.33 -12.71
C ASP A 12 -10.85 -13.54 -11.81
N HIS A 13 -9.73 -12.86 -12.11
CA HIS A 13 -8.47 -13.02 -11.39
C HIS A 13 -7.89 -11.67 -11.01
N PHE A 14 -8.05 -11.25 -9.78
CA PHE A 14 -7.46 -10.01 -9.29
C PHE A 14 -7.01 -10.08 -7.83
N ILE A 15 -6.17 -9.16 -7.45
CA ILE A 15 -5.79 -8.88 -6.07
C ILE A 15 -6.26 -7.46 -5.73
N PHE A 16 -7.03 -7.31 -4.66
CA PHE A 16 -7.31 -6.02 -4.05
C PHE A 16 -6.37 -5.81 -2.87
N VAL A 17 -5.66 -4.69 -2.83
CA VAL A 17 -4.73 -4.33 -1.76
C VAL A 17 -5.27 -3.13 -1.01
N LYS A 18 -5.52 -3.29 0.28
CA LYS A 18 -5.88 -2.20 1.17
C LYS A 18 -4.63 -1.66 1.84
N ILE A 19 -4.37 -0.35 1.69
CA ILE A 19 -3.31 0.38 2.37
C ILE A 19 -3.96 1.45 3.25
N GLY A 20 -3.82 1.31 4.57
CA GLY A 20 -4.41 2.20 5.57
C GLY A 20 -3.60 2.18 6.86
N THR A 21 -4.23 2.02 8.01
CA THR A 21 -3.54 1.76 9.29
C THR A 21 -2.78 0.44 9.30
N GLY A 22 -3.17 -0.49 8.42
CA GLY A 22 -2.47 -1.73 8.13
C GLY A 22 -2.50 -2.00 6.63
N ILE A 23 -1.85 -3.12 6.22
CA ILE A 23 -1.79 -3.58 4.84
C ILE A 23 -2.33 -5.00 4.76
N GLY A 24 -3.31 -5.22 3.88
CA GLY A 24 -3.86 -6.54 3.62
C GLY A 24 -4.34 -6.66 2.18
N ALA A 25 -4.58 -7.89 1.72
CA ALA A 25 -5.09 -8.15 0.39
C ALA A 25 -6.33 -9.03 0.41
N GLY A 26 -7.20 -8.83 -0.58
CA GLY A 26 -8.24 -9.77 -0.97
C GLY A 26 -7.88 -10.40 -2.30
N ILE A 27 -8.02 -11.70 -2.41
CA ILE A 27 -7.66 -12.47 -3.61
C ILE A 27 -8.93 -13.02 -4.23
N VAL A 28 -9.14 -12.78 -5.51
CA VAL A 28 -10.24 -13.35 -6.30
C VAL A 28 -9.64 -14.24 -7.39
N SER A 29 -10.10 -15.48 -7.47
CA SER A 29 -9.71 -16.49 -8.44
C SER A 29 -10.93 -17.15 -9.04
N ASN A 30 -11.02 -17.21 -10.37
CA ASN A 30 -12.18 -17.70 -11.11
C ASN A 30 -13.49 -17.04 -10.63
N GLY A 31 -13.47 -15.72 -10.44
CA GLY A 31 -14.61 -14.96 -9.97
C GLY A 31 -15.05 -15.25 -8.52
N ARG A 32 -14.23 -15.94 -7.72
CA ARG A 32 -14.54 -16.30 -6.33
C ARG A 32 -13.46 -15.80 -5.38
N ILE A 33 -13.89 -15.32 -4.21
CA ILE A 33 -12.97 -14.91 -3.16
C ILE A 33 -12.21 -16.14 -2.63
N HIS A 34 -10.89 -16.08 -2.71
CA HIS A 34 -10.01 -17.07 -2.10
C HIS A 34 -9.79 -16.74 -0.63
N ARG A 35 -10.34 -17.55 0.25
CA ARG A 35 -10.28 -17.33 1.71
C ARG A 35 -9.13 -18.09 2.39
N GLY A 36 -8.54 -19.09 1.71
CA GLY A 36 -7.65 -20.05 2.35
C GLY A 36 -8.41 -21.02 3.28
N SER A 37 -7.64 -21.84 4.02
CA SER A 37 -8.23 -22.90 4.86
C SER A 37 -9.00 -22.37 6.07
N ASN A 38 -8.60 -21.20 6.61
CA ASN A 38 -9.13 -20.60 7.84
C ASN A 38 -9.50 -19.11 7.70
N GLY A 39 -9.61 -18.60 6.45
CA GLY A 39 -10.00 -17.24 6.18
C GLY A 39 -8.87 -16.21 6.17
N CYS A 40 -7.61 -16.62 6.35
CA CYS A 40 -6.46 -15.71 6.47
C CYS A 40 -5.69 -15.48 5.15
N ALA A 41 -6.23 -15.92 3.99
CA ALA A 41 -5.59 -15.65 2.73
C ALA A 41 -5.56 -14.14 2.44
N GLY A 42 -4.38 -13.62 2.09
CA GLY A 42 -4.21 -12.20 1.78
C GLY A 42 -3.59 -11.37 2.90
N ASP A 43 -3.13 -11.98 3.99
CA ASP A 43 -2.45 -11.27 5.09
C ASP A 43 -1.00 -10.91 4.73
N ILE A 44 -0.85 -10.14 3.65
CA ILE A 44 0.45 -9.75 3.08
C ILE A 44 1.20 -8.72 3.91
N GLY A 45 0.49 -8.04 4.81
CA GLY A 45 1.07 -7.03 5.71
C GLY A 45 2.13 -7.61 6.65
N HIS A 46 2.07 -8.92 6.91
CA HIS A 46 3.03 -9.59 7.80
C HIS A 46 4.14 -10.36 7.07
N ILE A 47 4.27 -10.17 5.76
CA ILE A 47 5.46 -10.61 5.02
C ILE A 47 6.66 -9.76 5.46
N CYS A 48 7.76 -10.41 5.85
CA CYS A 48 9.00 -9.74 6.21
C CYS A 48 9.65 -9.14 4.97
N VAL A 49 9.86 -7.81 4.98
CA VAL A 49 10.54 -7.06 3.92
C VAL A 49 11.92 -6.58 4.32
N ASP A 50 12.19 -6.48 5.63
CA ASP A 50 13.49 -6.14 6.18
C ASP A 50 13.70 -6.83 7.54
N LYS A 51 14.68 -7.73 7.61
CA LYS A 51 14.98 -8.50 8.84
C LYS A 51 15.51 -7.62 9.98
N SER A 52 16.01 -6.43 9.67
CA SER A 52 16.48 -5.41 10.64
C SER A 52 15.44 -4.33 10.94
N GLY A 53 14.25 -4.44 10.37
CA GLY A 53 13.18 -3.47 10.53
C GLY A 53 12.54 -3.46 11.92
N PRO A 54 11.53 -2.61 12.16
CA PRO A 54 10.86 -2.49 13.45
C PRO A 54 10.06 -3.76 13.81
N VAL A 55 9.80 -3.91 15.12
CA VAL A 55 8.91 -4.97 15.62
C VAL A 55 7.47 -4.63 15.22
N CYS A 56 6.81 -5.56 14.56
CA CYS A 56 5.41 -5.44 14.17
C CYS A 56 4.47 -5.81 15.33
N ARG A 57 3.23 -5.33 15.29
CA ARG A 57 2.18 -5.70 16.26
C ARG A 57 1.90 -7.21 16.32
N CYS A 58 2.20 -7.95 15.24
CA CYS A 58 2.09 -9.42 15.24
C CYS A 58 3.22 -10.14 15.99
N GLY A 59 4.20 -9.40 16.53
CA GLY A 59 5.37 -9.94 17.23
C GLY A 59 6.58 -10.22 16.35
N ASN A 60 6.44 -10.24 15.02
CA ASN A 60 7.55 -10.44 14.09
C ASN A 60 8.28 -9.10 13.80
N THR A 61 9.49 -9.20 13.24
CA THR A 61 10.32 -8.05 12.86
C THR A 61 10.23 -7.79 11.35
N GLY A 62 10.17 -6.50 10.98
CA GLY A 62 10.30 -6.05 9.60
C GLY A 62 9.16 -6.42 8.67
N CYS A 63 7.96 -6.55 9.20
CA CYS A 63 6.75 -6.77 8.40
C CYS A 63 6.46 -5.59 7.47
N LEU A 64 5.91 -5.85 6.28
CA LEU A 64 5.51 -4.83 5.32
C LEU A 64 4.61 -3.76 5.96
N GLU A 65 3.64 -4.15 6.78
CA GLU A 65 2.75 -3.24 7.49
C GLU A 65 3.51 -2.26 8.39
N ALA A 66 4.43 -2.77 9.19
CA ALA A 66 5.25 -1.97 10.10
C ALA A 66 6.23 -1.04 9.36
N MET A 67 6.48 -1.30 8.07
CA MET A 67 7.43 -0.56 7.25
C MET A 67 6.77 0.40 6.25
N ALA A 68 5.55 0.13 5.79
CA ALA A 68 4.96 0.83 4.64
C ALA A 68 3.49 1.24 4.82
N ALA A 69 2.83 0.91 5.93
CA ALA A 69 1.47 1.36 6.21
C ALA A 69 1.44 2.84 6.66
N GLY A 70 0.24 3.42 6.78
CA GLY A 70 0.04 4.81 7.15
C GLY A 70 0.81 5.26 8.40
N PRO A 71 0.75 4.53 9.52
CA PRO A 71 1.53 4.86 10.70
C PRO A 71 3.04 4.92 10.46
N ALA A 72 3.59 3.98 9.68
CA ALA A 72 5.02 3.97 9.36
C ALA A 72 5.44 5.15 8.46
N ILE A 73 4.57 5.57 7.54
CA ILE A 73 4.77 6.76 6.70
C ILE A 73 4.79 8.02 7.58
N ALA A 74 3.81 8.15 8.48
CA ALA A 74 3.70 9.29 9.38
C ALA A 74 4.89 9.38 10.35
N GLU A 75 5.31 8.24 10.92
CA GLU A 75 6.45 8.16 11.83
C GLU A 75 7.77 8.57 11.16
N ARG A 76 8.01 8.13 9.92
CA ARG A 76 9.19 8.59 9.15
C ARG A 76 9.15 10.08 8.87
N ALA A 77 7.96 10.63 8.56
CA ALA A 77 7.81 12.06 8.35
C ALA A 77 8.12 12.87 9.62
N VAL A 78 7.69 12.36 10.79
CA VAL A 78 8.05 12.95 12.09
C VAL A 78 9.56 12.93 12.30
N GLN A 79 10.23 11.81 11.99
CA GLN A 79 11.68 11.72 12.13
C GLN A 79 12.40 12.73 11.21
N VAL A 80 12.01 12.82 9.94
CA VAL A 80 12.54 13.80 8.98
C VAL A 80 12.34 15.23 9.46
N ALA A 81 11.18 15.53 10.06
CA ALA A 81 10.89 16.84 10.60
C ALA A 81 11.78 17.19 11.81
N LEU A 82 12.04 16.22 12.70
CA LEU A 82 12.89 16.37 13.88
C LEU A 82 14.36 16.51 13.49
N ASP A 83 14.83 15.79 12.49
CA ASP A 83 16.21 15.85 11.98
C ASP A 83 16.47 17.13 11.17
N GLY A 84 15.40 17.87 10.80
CA GLY A 84 15.49 19.11 10.04
C GLY A 84 15.75 18.93 8.53
N ASP A 85 15.57 17.71 8.02
CA ASP A 85 15.80 17.35 6.61
C ASP A 85 14.70 17.85 5.65
N SER A 86 13.58 18.32 6.19
CA SER A 86 12.51 18.99 5.47
C SER A 86 11.99 20.19 6.26
N PRO A 87 12.29 21.42 5.82
CA PRO A 87 11.72 22.62 6.43
C PRO A 87 10.19 22.65 6.41
N LEU A 88 9.58 22.11 5.34
CA LEU A 88 8.13 22.07 5.21
C LEU A 88 7.48 21.11 6.22
N LEU A 89 7.99 19.86 6.31
CA LEU A 89 7.49 18.91 7.30
C LEU A 89 7.74 19.40 8.72
N SER A 90 8.88 20.05 9.00
CA SER A 90 9.17 20.67 10.30
C SER A 90 8.16 21.76 10.64
N GLN A 91 7.82 22.62 9.68
CA GLN A 91 6.80 23.66 9.87
C GLN A 91 5.42 23.07 10.19
N ILE A 92 4.98 22.06 9.42
CA ILE A 92 3.70 21.38 9.63
C ILE A 92 3.71 20.67 10.99
N PHE A 93 4.80 19.98 11.34
CA PHE A 93 4.98 19.30 12.62
C PHE A 93 4.79 20.25 13.81
N HIS A 94 5.41 21.42 13.78
CA HIS A 94 5.24 22.42 14.84
C HIS A 94 3.84 23.01 14.87
N ALA A 95 3.24 23.30 13.72
CA ALA A 95 1.86 23.78 13.63
C ALA A 95 0.84 22.78 14.19
N ASN A 96 1.07 21.50 13.95
CA ASN A 96 0.21 20.38 14.38
C ASN A 96 0.61 19.82 15.78
N ARG A 97 1.31 20.60 16.61
CA ARG A 97 1.69 20.23 17.98
C ARG A 97 2.46 18.91 18.09
N GLY A 98 3.35 18.65 17.15
CA GLY A 98 4.23 17.48 17.18
C GLY A 98 3.63 16.21 16.55
N VAL A 99 2.63 16.33 15.69
CA VAL A 99 2.01 15.21 15.00
C VAL A 99 2.01 15.46 13.50
N LEU A 100 2.33 14.43 12.72
CA LEU A 100 2.12 14.40 11.27
C LEU A 100 1.24 13.24 10.88
N SER A 101 0.33 13.49 9.94
CA SER A 101 -0.55 12.49 9.33
C SER A 101 -0.05 12.11 7.93
N THR A 102 -0.64 11.08 7.33
CA THR A 102 -0.39 10.74 5.92
C THR A 102 -0.87 11.83 4.98
N GLU A 103 -1.92 12.57 5.35
CA GLU A 103 -2.46 13.70 4.61
C GLU A 103 -1.46 14.86 4.57
N ASP A 104 -0.75 15.12 5.68
CA ASP A 104 0.31 16.13 5.76
C ASP A 104 1.49 15.76 4.85
N VAL A 105 1.89 14.47 4.85
CA VAL A 105 2.92 13.96 3.93
C VAL A 105 2.47 14.13 2.48
N GLY A 106 1.22 13.82 2.16
CA GLY A 106 0.66 14.01 0.83
C GLY A 106 0.62 15.49 0.41
N ALA A 107 0.32 16.40 1.35
CA ALA A 107 0.38 17.83 1.10
C ALA A 107 1.82 18.29 0.78
N ALA A 108 2.81 17.83 1.55
CA ALA A 108 4.21 18.11 1.31
C ALA A 108 4.70 17.55 -0.04
N CYS A 109 4.24 16.36 -0.45
CA CYS A 109 4.54 15.81 -1.77
C CYS A 109 4.04 16.73 -2.89
N ARG A 110 2.80 17.26 -2.79
CA ARG A 110 2.23 18.18 -3.78
C ARG A 110 2.99 19.50 -3.90
N GLU A 111 3.62 19.96 -2.82
CA GLU A 111 4.52 21.11 -2.80
C GLU A 111 5.93 20.78 -3.29
N GLY A 112 6.20 19.53 -3.67
CA GLY A 112 7.49 19.08 -4.20
C GLY A 112 8.56 18.83 -3.13
N ASP A 113 8.18 18.62 -1.88
CA ASP A 113 9.11 18.29 -0.81
C ASP A 113 9.80 16.95 -1.08
N LYS A 114 11.13 16.98 -1.17
CA LYS A 114 11.93 15.82 -1.57
C LYS A 114 11.87 14.69 -0.55
N SER A 115 11.90 15.00 0.73
CA SER A 115 11.87 14.02 1.80
C SER A 115 10.49 13.34 1.88
N ALA A 116 9.40 14.09 1.73
CA ALA A 116 8.06 13.54 1.66
C ALA A 116 7.90 12.61 0.45
N LEU A 117 8.39 13.01 -0.72
CA LEU A 117 8.39 12.19 -1.93
C LEU A 117 9.19 10.89 -1.73
N GLU A 118 10.37 10.96 -1.10
CA GLU A 118 11.19 9.79 -0.81
C GLU A 118 10.50 8.80 0.14
N ILE A 119 9.83 9.30 1.18
CA ILE A 119 9.03 8.49 2.11
C ILE A 119 7.95 7.71 1.34
N VAL A 120 7.18 8.38 0.49
CA VAL A 120 6.10 7.77 -0.30
C VAL A 120 6.65 6.78 -1.32
N GLN A 121 7.72 7.13 -2.01
CA GLN A 121 8.39 6.26 -2.99
C GLN A 121 8.94 4.99 -2.35
N THR A 122 9.59 5.11 -1.19
CA THR A 122 10.12 3.98 -0.44
C THR A 122 9.01 3.02 0.00
N SER A 123 7.90 3.55 0.53
CA SER A 123 6.74 2.75 0.90
C SER A 123 6.13 2.04 -0.31
N GLY A 124 5.97 2.76 -1.42
CA GLY A 124 5.48 2.18 -2.69
C GLY A 124 6.41 1.10 -3.24
N GLN A 125 7.72 1.27 -3.12
CA GLN A 125 8.71 0.27 -3.52
C GLN A 125 8.57 -1.03 -2.71
N MET A 126 8.48 -0.95 -1.38
CA MET A 126 8.32 -2.13 -0.51
C MET A 126 7.02 -2.88 -0.81
N ILE A 127 5.91 -2.15 -0.96
CA ILE A 127 4.62 -2.73 -1.33
C ILE A 127 4.72 -3.44 -2.69
N GLY A 128 5.31 -2.77 -3.69
CA GLY A 128 5.47 -3.31 -5.02
C GLY A 128 6.38 -4.54 -5.08
N ASP A 129 7.43 -4.60 -4.26
CA ASP A 129 8.31 -5.76 -4.17
C ASP A 129 7.58 -7.02 -3.64
N VAL A 130 6.70 -6.86 -2.65
CA VAL A 130 5.83 -7.94 -2.16
C VAL A 130 4.81 -8.33 -3.24
N LEU A 131 4.18 -7.35 -3.88
CA LEU A 131 3.21 -7.61 -4.95
C LEU A 131 3.82 -8.30 -6.16
N ALA A 132 5.08 -8.04 -6.49
CA ALA A 132 5.79 -8.75 -7.55
C ALA A 132 5.88 -10.27 -7.27
N GLY A 133 6.12 -10.65 -6.01
CA GLY A 133 6.05 -12.05 -5.59
C GLY A 133 4.67 -12.67 -5.83
N LEU A 134 3.61 -11.93 -5.48
CA LEU A 134 2.23 -12.38 -5.71
C LEU A 134 1.88 -12.45 -7.21
N VAL A 135 2.35 -11.51 -8.01
CA VAL A 135 2.16 -11.53 -9.47
C VAL A 135 2.79 -12.78 -10.07
N ASN A 136 4.02 -13.11 -9.69
CA ASN A 136 4.69 -14.31 -10.18
C ASN A 136 4.04 -15.62 -9.69
N PHE A 137 3.46 -15.61 -8.48
CA PHE A 137 2.84 -16.78 -7.86
C PHE A 137 1.38 -17.00 -8.33
N PHE A 138 0.58 -15.93 -8.35
CA PHE A 138 -0.87 -15.99 -8.56
C PHE A 138 -1.28 -15.63 -9.99
N ASN A 139 -0.45 -14.85 -10.72
CA ASN A 139 -0.70 -14.36 -12.09
C ASN A 139 -2.07 -13.66 -12.25
N PRO A 140 -2.35 -12.60 -11.48
CA PRO A 140 -3.59 -11.86 -11.59
C PRO A 140 -3.61 -11.03 -12.88
N SER A 141 -4.78 -10.77 -13.44
CA SER A 141 -4.96 -9.81 -14.53
C SER A 141 -5.03 -8.36 -14.03
N HIS A 142 -5.47 -8.15 -12.78
CA HIS A 142 -5.61 -6.83 -12.17
C HIS A 142 -5.12 -6.80 -10.72
N ILE A 143 -4.57 -5.66 -10.33
CA ILE A 143 -4.34 -5.29 -8.93
C ILE A 143 -5.04 -3.96 -8.69
N PHE A 144 -5.97 -3.94 -7.75
CA PHE A 144 -6.65 -2.72 -7.31
C PHE A 144 -6.07 -2.28 -5.96
N ILE A 145 -5.64 -1.02 -5.90
CA ILE A 145 -5.08 -0.41 -4.68
C ILE A 145 -6.13 0.50 -4.06
N GLY A 146 -6.49 0.24 -2.81
CA GLY A 146 -7.48 1.01 -2.05
C GLY A 146 -7.06 1.25 -0.61
N GLY A 147 -7.96 1.81 0.19
CA GLY A 147 -7.71 2.20 1.57
C GLY A 147 -7.33 3.68 1.73
N GLY A 148 -7.25 4.17 2.97
CA GLY A 148 -7.08 5.60 3.24
C GLY A 148 -5.75 6.18 2.74
N VAL A 149 -4.70 5.37 2.67
CA VAL A 149 -3.36 5.83 2.23
C VAL A 149 -3.21 5.79 0.70
N SER A 150 -4.09 5.10 -0.03
CA SER A 150 -3.95 4.96 -1.49
C SER A 150 -3.93 6.30 -2.23
N HIS A 151 -4.55 7.32 -1.68
CA HIS A 151 -4.64 8.66 -2.28
C HIS A 151 -3.66 9.67 -1.67
N ILE A 152 -2.63 9.22 -0.96
CA ILE A 152 -1.65 10.10 -0.34
C ILE A 152 -0.95 10.98 -1.39
N ASP A 153 -0.48 10.36 -2.46
CA ASP A 153 0.13 11.01 -3.63
C ASP A 153 0.23 10.04 -4.81
N SER A 154 0.31 10.56 -6.04
CA SER A 154 0.44 9.75 -7.26
C SER A 154 1.73 8.92 -7.32
N HIS A 155 2.80 9.36 -6.65
CA HIS A 155 4.09 8.68 -6.61
C HIS A 155 4.00 7.31 -5.91
N LEU A 156 3.03 7.10 -5.01
CA LEU A 156 2.81 5.79 -4.40
C LEU A 156 2.51 4.73 -5.46
N LEU A 157 1.49 4.96 -6.30
CA LEU A 157 1.11 4.02 -7.36
C LEU A 157 2.21 3.85 -8.41
N VAL A 158 2.87 4.94 -8.79
CA VAL A 158 4.01 4.90 -9.73
C VAL A 158 5.12 4.01 -9.19
N SER A 159 5.46 4.14 -7.91
CA SER A 159 6.51 3.34 -7.26
C SER A 159 6.12 1.87 -7.14
N ILE A 160 4.85 1.58 -6.79
CA ILE A 160 4.31 0.22 -6.78
C ILE A 160 4.44 -0.42 -8.17
N ARG A 161 3.93 0.25 -9.22
CA ARG A 161 3.99 -0.24 -10.60
C ARG A 161 5.43 -0.53 -11.05
N ARG A 162 6.33 0.43 -10.79
CA ARG A 162 7.75 0.31 -11.13
C ARG A 162 8.39 -0.90 -10.46
N ALA A 163 8.12 -1.13 -9.18
CA ALA A 163 8.67 -2.25 -8.44
C ALA A 163 8.12 -3.59 -8.96
N VAL A 164 6.80 -3.69 -9.18
CA VAL A 164 6.19 -4.89 -9.75
C VAL A 164 6.79 -5.21 -11.11
N LEU A 165 6.82 -4.25 -12.04
CA LEU A 165 7.33 -4.47 -13.40
C LEU A 165 8.81 -4.84 -13.42
N ARG A 166 9.61 -4.30 -12.50
CA ARG A 166 11.05 -4.60 -12.41
C ARG A 166 11.34 -6.02 -11.94
N ARG A 167 10.48 -6.60 -11.08
CA ARG A 167 10.75 -7.89 -10.41
C ARG A 167 9.88 -9.04 -10.89
N SER A 168 8.85 -8.77 -11.67
CA SER A 168 7.98 -9.81 -12.20
C SER A 168 8.45 -10.27 -13.58
N LEU A 169 8.10 -11.52 -13.92
CA LEU A 169 8.37 -12.05 -15.25
C LEU A 169 7.57 -11.28 -16.31
N PRO A 170 8.16 -10.94 -17.47
CA PRO A 170 7.47 -10.22 -18.55
C PRO A 170 6.17 -10.90 -18.99
N LEU A 171 6.13 -12.23 -18.99
CA LEU A 171 4.94 -13.00 -19.34
C LEU A 171 3.79 -12.78 -18.33
N ALA A 172 4.11 -12.60 -17.06
CA ALA A 172 3.11 -12.35 -16.00
C ALA A 172 2.62 -10.90 -15.97
N THR A 173 3.36 -9.96 -16.58
CA THR A 173 3.04 -8.53 -16.56
C THR A 173 2.49 -8.01 -17.89
N GLY A 174 2.53 -8.79 -18.97
CA GLY A 174 2.14 -8.34 -20.31
C GLY A 174 0.70 -7.82 -20.42
N HIS A 175 -0.20 -8.34 -19.58
CA HIS A 175 -1.61 -7.92 -19.50
C HIS A 175 -2.02 -7.47 -18.12
N LEU A 176 -1.06 -7.28 -17.19
CA LEU A 176 -1.34 -6.88 -15.81
C LEU A 176 -1.71 -5.40 -15.74
N SER A 177 -2.87 -5.11 -15.19
CA SER A 177 -3.31 -3.75 -14.86
C SER A 177 -3.19 -3.48 -13.36
N ILE A 178 -2.56 -2.38 -12.97
CA ILE A 178 -2.42 -1.96 -11.56
C ILE A 178 -3.00 -0.55 -11.44
N ASN A 179 -4.13 -0.42 -10.76
CA ASN A 179 -4.87 0.85 -10.67
C ASN A 179 -5.37 1.11 -9.25
N TYR A 180 -5.70 2.37 -8.98
CA TYR A 180 -6.48 2.67 -7.79
C TYR A 180 -7.91 2.13 -7.93
N SER A 181 -8.45 1.61 -6.82
CA SER A 181 -9.87 1.28 -6.70
C SER A 181 -10.70 2.58 -6.73
N ARG A 182 -11.76 2.62 -7.52
CA ARG A 182 -12.71 3.74 -7.51
C ARG A 182 -13.50 3.83 -6.21
N LEU A 183 -13.62 2.74 -5.47
CA LEU A 183 -14.28 2.72 -4.18
C LEU A 183 -13.44 3.33 -3.06
N GLY A 184 -12.13 3.50 -3.29
CA GLY A 184 -11.20 4.12 -2.34
C GLY A 184 -11.27 3.49 -0.95
N ALA A 185 -11.49 4.31 0.08
CA ALA A 185 -11.62 3.85 1.46
C ALA A 185 -12.91 3.06 1.74
N SER A 186 -13.94 3.20 0.90
CA SER A 186 -15.25 2.58 1.09
C SER A 186 -15.30 1.09 0.71
N SER A 187 -14.31 0.58 -0.02
CA SER A 187 -14.27 -0.82 -0.51
C SER A 187 -14.48 -1.84 0.61
N GLY A 188 -13.87 -1.61 1.79
CA GLY A 188 -14.00 -2.50 2.94
C GLY A 188 -15.40 -2.52 3.54
N ILE A 189 -16.04 -1.34 3.65
CA ILE A 189 -17.40 -1.21 4.21
C ILE A 189 -18.42 -1.87 3.27
N ILE A 190 -18.31 -1.59 1.97
CA ILE A 190 -19.18 -2.19 0.94
C ILE A 190 -19.04 -3.72 0.97
N GLY A 191 -17.81 -4.25 1.07
CA GLY A 191 -17.59 -5.68 1.14
C GLY A 191 -18.05 -6.36 2.43
N ALA A 192 -18.23 -5.61 3.51
CA ALA A 192 -18.73 -6.15 4.78
C ALA A 192 -20.26 -6.28 4.82
N VAL A 193 -20.98 -5.55 3.94
CA VAL A 193 -22.46 -5.58 3.86
C VAL A 193 -23.00 -6.33 2.64
N ALA A 194 -22.10 -6.74 1.73
CA ALA A 194 -22.42 -7.56 0.55
C ALA A 194 -22.34 -9.05 0.87
#